data_bad19c637f6e6ab6448b6ece9c8e04ab
#
_entry.id   bad19c637f6e6ab6448b6ece9c8e04ab
#
_cell.length_a   1.000
_cell.length_b   1.000
_cell.length_c   1.000
_cell.angle_alpha   90.00
_cell.angle_beta   90.00
_cell.angle_gamma   90.00
#
_symmetry.space_group_name_H-M   'P 1'
#
loop_
_entity.id
_entity.type
_entity.pdbx_description
1 polymer ?
#
loop_
_entity_poly.entity_id
_entity_poly.type
_entity_poly.pdbx_seq_one_letter_code
_entity_poly.pdbx_strand_id
1 'polypeptide(L)'
;MYEHLVGLAVQHIVTDDDQLVFDALKHNDVQHACQAIREAQSGEVEFQHLTLRFGMRGEQSVYQFKLSEQMQYCLDLFSLYLALRQTQFQLEAFHHDLISNVVVPIRVDALLWEPGVYFLEQTIQFHSSAFQHVIPSLQADETLCDSDKVATLTKKLKENAYSLWFEVATSQVNFERVADFSPDMIKLSVTLEDKEERHAFLPIAKFSRKHKYTWVAGRVASQTELNRYRLLGASYYFGYFSDIPTSLSFQSFDEE
;
A
#
# COMPACT_ATOMS: atom_id res chain seq x y z
N MET A 1 3.61 10.42 17.55
CA MET A 1 3.45 10.24 16.08
C MET A 1 2.01 10.51 15.63
N TYR A 2 0.98 9.91 16.23
CA TYR A 2 -0.43 10.18 15.88
C TYR A 2 -0.80 11.68 15.90
N GLU A 3 -0.61 12.36 17.04
CA GLU A 3 -0.89 13.79 17.19
C GLU A 3 -0.15 14.67 16.17
N HIS A 4 1.06 14.25 15.80
CA HIS A 4 1.84 14.93 14.76
C HIS A 4 1.19 14.80 13.38
N LEU A 5 0.72 13.61 13.01
CA LEU A 5 0.03 13.38 11.75
C LEU A 5 -1.33 14.11 11.68
N VAL A 6 -2.09 14.12 12.78
CA VAL A 6 -3.34 14.90 12.86
C VAL A 6 -3.02 16.41 12.76
N GLY A 7 -1.98 16.88 13.45
CA GLY A 7 -1.51 18.27 13.36
C GLY A 7 -0.97 18.66 11.99
N LEU A 8 -0.46 17.69 11.22
CA LEU A 8 -0.07 17.89 9.83
C LEU A 8 -1.30 17.99 8.92
N ALA A 9 -2.26 17.06 9.06
CA ALA A 9 -3.46 17.02 8.23
C ALA A 9 -4.29 18.31 8.32
N VAL A 10 -4.42 18.90 9.52
CA VAL A 10 -5.18 20.16 9.70
C VAL A 10 -4.61 21.32 8.89
N GLN A 11 -3.30 21.32 8.60
CA GLN A 11 -2.65 22.38 7.82
C GLN A 11 -2.93 22.30 6.31
N HIS A 12 -3.47 21.16 5.86
CA HIS A 12 -3.68 20.86 4.44
C HIS A 12 -5.15 20.65 4.06
N ILE A 13 -6.07 21.16 4.89
CA ILE A 13 -7.50 21.19 4.58
C ILE A 13 -7.75 22.27 3.53
N VAL A 14 -8.12 21.86 2.31
CA VAL A 14 -8.39 22.74 1.18
C VAL A 14 -9.81 22.55 0.65
N THR A 15 -10.35 21.34 0.72
CA THR A 15 -11.67 20.96 0.20
C THR A 15 -12.60 20.50 1.32
N ASP A 16 -13.91 20.43 1.04
CA ASP A 16 -14.88 19.86 1.98
C ASP A 16 -14.59 18.38 2.27
N ASP A 17 -14.10 17.63 1.27
CA ASP A 17 -13.69 16.23 1.44
C ASP A 17 -12.46 16.11 2.35
N ASP A 18 -11.50 17.05 2.25
CA ASP A 18 -10.36 17.10 3.17
C ASP A 18 -10.81 17.32 4.61
N GLN A 19 -11.81 18.19 4.83
CA GLN A 19 -12.38 18.43 6.16
C GLN A 19 -13.05 17.18 6.73
N LEU A 20 -13.83 16.45 5.90
CA LEU A 20 -14.49 15.20 6.34
C LEU A 20 -13.46 14.15 6.76
N VAL A 21 -12.40 13.99 5.97
CA VAL A 21 -11.32 13.05 6.28
C VAL A 21 -10.54 13.48 7.52
N PHE A 22 -10.24 14.77 7.65
CA PHE A 22 -9.59 15.29 8.86
C PHE A 22 -10.44 15.04 10.11
N ASP A 23 -11.75 15.28 10.06
CA ASP A 23 -12.65 15.01 11.18
C ASP A 23 -12.65 13.52 11.56
N ALA A 24 -12.62 12.61 10.59
CA ALA A 24 -12.47 11.18 10.85
C ALA A 24 -11.12 10.86 11.52
N LEU A 25 -10.01 11.43 11.04
CA LEU A 25 -8.70 11.30 11.68
C LEU A 25 -8.73 11.79 13.13
N LYS A 26 -9.28 12.95 13.36
CA LYS A 26 -9.37 13.58 14.70
C LYS A 26 -10.18 12.75 15.70
N HIS A 27 -11.23 12.06 15.24
CA HIS A 27 -12.09 11.24 16.08
C HIS A 27 -11.66 9.75 16.12
N ASN A 28 -10.52 9.42 15.53
CA ASN A 28 -10.02 8.04 15.40
C ASN A 28 -11.00 7.10 14.67
N ASP A 29 -11.82 7.65 13.75
CA ASP A 29 -12.78 6.91 12.91
C ASP A 29 -12.13 6.42 11.62
N VAL A 30 -10.86 6.03 11.70
CA VAL A 30 -10.07 5.53 10.57
C VAL A 30 -9.48 4.18 10.94
N GLN A 31 -9.62 3.22 10.04
CA GLN A 31 -9.13 1.87 10.25
C GLN A 31 -8.61 1.27 8.94
N HIS A 32 -7.89 0.17 9.03
CA HIS A 32 -7.56 -0.63 7.86
C HIS A 32 -8.66 -1.64 7.53
N ALA A 33 -8.94 -1.79 6.24
CA ALA A 33 -9.48 -3.03 5.72
C ALA A 33 -8.32 -3.89 5.24
N CYS A 34 -8.33 -5.14 5.66
CA CYS A 34 -7.34 -6.14 5.33
C CYS A 34 -7.90 -7.12 4.30
N GLN A 35 -7.13 -7.40 3.27
CA GLN A 35 -7.46 -8.38 2.23
C GLN A 35 -6.27 -9.31 2.00
N ALA A 36 -6.50 -10.63 2.05
CA ALA A 36 -5.46 -11.60 1.86
C ALA A 36 -4.86 -11.55 0.43
N ILE A 37 -3.52 -11.55 0.36
CA ILE A 37 -2.78 -11.81 -0.88
C ILE A 37 -2.37 -13.27 -0.85
N ARG A 38 -2.83 -14.02 -1.85
CA ARG A 38 -2.67 -15.46 -1.94
C ARG A 38 -1.67 -15.87 -3.01
N GLU A 39 -0.93 -16.94 -2.75
CA GLU A 39 -0.15 -17.59 -3.78
C GLU A 39 -1.05 -18.11 -4.90
N ALA A 40 -0.67 -17.86 -6.15
CA ALA A 40 -1.51 -18.16 -7.29
C ALA A 40 -1.69 -19.66 -7.55
N GLN A 41 -0.79 -20.54 -7.11
CA GLN A 41 -0.87 -21.98 -7.31
C GLN A 41 -1.60 -22.69 -6.17
N SER A 42 -1.15 -22.49 -4.93
CA SER A 42 -1.69 -23.15 -3.73
C SER A 42 -2.97 -22.50 -3.21
N GLY A 43 -3.11 -21.18 -3.38
CA GLY A 43 -4.16 -20.38 -2.73
C GLY A 43 -3.88 -20.06 -1.28
N GLU A 44 -2.71 -20.43 -0.75
CA GLU A 44 -2.30 -20.09 0.61
C GLU A 44 -2.09 -18.58 0.78
N VAL A 45 -2.39 -18.06 1.97
CA VAL A 45 -2.21 -16.64 2.30
C VAL A 45 -0.75 -16.38 2.60
N GLU A 46 -0.13 -15.46 1.87
CA GLU A 46 1.27 -15.09 2.05
C GLU A 46 1.43 -13.70 2.66
N PHE A 47 0.60 -12.74 2.22
CA PHE A 47 0.66 -11.36 2.68
C PHE A 47 -0.74 -10.83 2.97
N GLN A 48 -0.81 -9.66 3.62
CA GLN A 48 -2.05 -8.95 3.89
C GLN A 48 -1.99 -7.56 3.23
N HIS A 49 -2.92 -7.27 2.32
CA HIS A 49 -3.05 -5.96 1.69
C HIS A 49 -3.91 -5.05 2.56
N LEU A 50 -3.39 -3.89 2.94
CA LEU A 50 -4.09 -2.92 3.77
C LEU A 50 -4.59 -1.74 2.93
N THR A 51 -5.81 -1.30 3.20
CA THR A 51 -6.40 -0.09 2.61
C THR A 51 -7.13 0.70 3.69
N LEU A 52 -7.01 2.03 3.67
CA LEU A 52 -7.74 2.87 4.62
C LEU A 52 -9.24 2.86 4.36
N ARG A 53 -9.98 2.82 5.46
CA ARG A 53 -11.42 2.95 5.52
C ARG A 53 -11.81 3.97 6.58
N PHE A 54 -12.90 4.65 6.36
CA PHE A 54 -13.44 5.70 7.22
C PHE A 54 -14.83 5.33 7.72
N GLY A 55 -15.20 5.91 8.87
CA GLY A 55 -16.45 5.62 9.56
C GLY A 55 -16.31 4.51 10.59
N MET A 56 -17.18 4.50 11.59
CA MET A 56 -17.14 3.59 12.75
C MET A 56 -17.09 2.10 12.38
N ARG A 57 -17.58 1.73 11.19
CA ARG A 57 -17.57 0.35 10.67
C ARG A 57 -16.69 0.18 9.43
N GLY A 58 -15.92 1.20 9.05
CA GLY A 58 -15.09 1.17 7.86
C GLY A 58 -15.88 1.10 6.54
N GLU A 59 -17.07 1.68 6.51
CA GLU A 59 -17.98 1.63 5.37
C GLU A 59 -17.54 2.49 4.20
N GLN A 60 -16.77 3.54 4.44
CA GLN A 60 -16.33 4.47 3.40
C GLN A 60 -14.91 4.18 2.94
N SER A 61 -14.72 4.12 1.63
CA SER A 61 -13.39 3.98 1.02
C SER A 61 -12.75 5.33 0.78
N VAL A 62 -11.44 5.41 0.91
CA VAL A 62 -10.64 6.59 0.56
C VAL A 62 -10.91 7.08 -0.88
N TYR A 63 -11.23 6.17 -1.79
CA TYR A 63 -11.51 6.47 -3.20
C TYR A 63 -12.85 7.20 -3.43
N GLN A 64 -13.67 7.37 -2.42
CA GLN A 64 -14.93 8.12 -2.51
C GLN A 64 -14.73 9.63 -2.33
N PHE A 65 -13.56 10.06 -1.87
CA PHE A 65 -13.23 11.45 -1.57
C PHE A 65 -12.34 12.06 -2.68
N LYS A 66 -12.61 13.33 -3.00
CA LYS A 66 -11.75 14.14 -3.89
C LYS A 66 -10.81 14.99 -3.06
N LEU A 67 -9.73 14.38 -2.62
CA LEU A 67 -8.79 14.99 -1.70
C LEU A 67 -7.74 15.84 -2.42
N SER A 68 -7.28 16.89 -1.75
CA SER A 68 -6.09 17.63 -2.14
C SER A 68 -4.85 16.72 -2.10
N GLU A 69 -3.83 17.08 -2.86
CA GLU A 69 -2.61 16.28 -2.98
C GLU A 69 -1.93 16.06 -1.62
N GLN A 70 -1.77 17.12 -0.84
CA GLN A 70 -1.13 17.05 0.47
C GLN A 70 -1.98 16.25 1.48
N MET A 71 -3.31 16.32 1.40
CA MET A 71 -4.17 15.47 2.23
C MET A 71 -4.01 13.99 1.85
N GLN A 72 -3.84 13.67 0.57
CA GLN A 72 -3.53 12.30 0.15
C GLN A 72 -2.18 11.83 0.71
N TYR A 73 -1.16 12.70 0.76
CA TYR A 73 0.13 12.37 1.39
C TYR A 73 -0.02 12.14 2.90
N CYS A 74 -0.79 12.97 3.59
CA CYS A 74 -1.10 12.77 5.01
C CYS A 74 -1.74 11.39 5.25
N LEU A 75 -2.67 10.97 4.39
CA LEU A 75 -3.33 9.66 4.50
C LEU A 75 -2.38 8.50 4.23
N ASP A 76 -1.47 8.64 3.29
CA ASP A 76 -0.45 7.61 3.02
C ASP A 76 0.44 7.41 4.25
N LEU A 77 0.90 8.51 4.87
CA LEU A 77 1.70 8.44 6.10
C LEU A 77 0.88 7.90 7.28
N PHE A 78 -0.40 8.25 7.37
CA PHE A 78 -1.29 7.74 8.39
C PHE A 78 -1.56 6.24 8.23
N SER A 79 -1.73 5.76 6.99
CA SER A 79 -1.84 4.35 6.68
C SER A 79 -0.59 3.57 7.11
N LEU A 80 0.59 4.10 6.81
CA LEU A 80 1.84 3.49 7.25
C LEU A 80 1.95 3.47 8.79
N TYR A 81 1.56 4.55 9.46
CA TYR A 81 1.52 4.61 10.92
C TYR A 81 0.60 3.55 11.54
N LEU A 82 -0.62 3.40 11.02
CA LEU A 82 -1.55 2.37 11.51
C LEU A 82 -1.01 0.95 11.28
N ALA A 83 -0.38 0.70 10.14
CA ALA A 83 0.26 -0.59 9.86
C ALA A 83 1.38 -0.90 10.86
N LEU A 84 2.22 0.08 11.18
CA LEU A 84 3.28 -0.07 12.19
C LEU A 84 2.71 -0.36 13.58
N ARG A 85 1.66 0.37 14.00
CA ARG A 85 0.99 0.12 15.28
C ARG A 85 0.40 -1.29 15.36
N GLN A 86 -0.29 -1.70 14.30
CA GLN A 86 -0.87 -3.05 14.21
C GLN A 86 0.22 -4.12 14.30
N THR A 87 1.30 -3.97 13.53
CA THR A 87 2.41 -4.92 13.53
C THR A 87 3.12 -4.95 14.89
N GLN A 88 3.33 -3.80 15.51
CA GLN A 88 3.91 -3.70 16.85
C GLN A 88 3.06 -4.46 17.88
N PHE A 89 1.74 -4.27 17.86
CA PHE A 89 0.83 -5.01 18.73
C PHE A 89 0.91 -6.52 18.49
N GLN A 90 0.98 -6.96 17.22
CA GLN A 90 1.12 -8.39 16.90
C GLN A 90 2.44 -8.96 17.43
N LEU A 91 3.55 -8.22 17.32
CA LEU A 91 4.87 -8.60 17.84
C LEU A 91 4.87 -8.75 19.37
N GLU A 92 4.08 -7.93 20.07
CA GLU A 92 3.95 -7.99 21.54
C GLU A 92 2.99 -9.09 22.01
N ALA A 93 1.95 -9.40 21.21
CA ALA A 93 0.88 -10.31 21.61
C ALA A 93 1.06 -11.76 21.11
N PHE A 94 1.79 -11.98 20.03
CA PHE A 94 1.87 -13.28 19.36
C PHE A 94 3.32 -13.74 19.14
N HIS A 95 3.48 -15.06 18.91
CA HIS A 95 4.76 -15.61 18.48
C HIS A 95 5.11 -15.07 17.07
N HIS A 96 6.39 -14.78 16.83
CA HIS A 96 6.86 -14.14 15.60
C HIS A 96 6.45 -14.91 14.31
N ASP A 97 6.35 -16.25 14.36
CA ASP A 97 5.91 -17.06 13.22
C ASP A 97 4.42 -16.87 12.84
N LEU A 98 3.66 -16.22 13.70
CA LEU A 98 2.23 -15.93 13.46
C LEU A 98 1.99 -14.52 12.91
N ILE A 99 3.06 -13.75 12.73
CA ILE A 99 2.95 -12.36 12.26
C ILE A 99 2.91 -12.36 10.75
N SER A 100 1.82 -11.86 10.20
CA SER A 100 1.69 -11.68 8.75
C SER A 100 2.37 -10.40 8.29
N ASN A 101 3.15 -10.48 7.21
CA ASN A 101 3.68 -9.30 6.55
C ASN A 101 2.56 -8.52 5.85
N VAL A 102 2.55 -7.20 6.04
CA VAL A 102 1.48 -6.33 5.55
C VAL A 102 1.95 -5.43 4.42
N VAL A 103 1.16 -5.32 3.36
CA VAL A 103 1.42 -4.49 2.19
C VAL A 103 0.64 -3.19 2.31
N VAL A 104 1.36 -2.07 2.32
CA VAL A 104 0.81 -0.72 2.45
C VAL A 104 1.06 0.06 1.16
N PRO A 105 0.01 0.38 0.38
CA PRO A 105 0.14 1.29 -0.75
C PRO A 105 0.54 2.68 -0.27
N ILE A 106 1.54 3.28 -0.91
CA ILE A 106 2.02 4.60 -0.57
C ILE A 106 2.59 5.30 -1.81
N ARG A 107 2.29 6.57 -2.00
CA ARG A 107 2.85 7.38 -3.08
C ARG A 107 4.32 7.66 -2.81
N VAL A 108 5.12 7.60 -3.87
CA VAL A 108 6.54 8.00 -3.79
C VAL A 108 6.67 9.43 -3.27
N ASP A 109 5.84 10.34 -3.79
CA ASP A 109 5.87 11.76 -3.42
C ASP A 109 5.51 12.01 -1.96
N ALA A 110 4.64 11.19 -1.36
CA ALA A 110 4.34 11.29 0.06
C ALA A 110 5.59 11.03 0.93
N LEU A 111 6.48 10.12 0.52
CA LEU A 111 7.72 9.81 1.22
C LEU A 111 8.89 10.75 0.85
N LEU A 112 8.82 11.44 -0.28
CA LEU A 112 9.78 12.47 -0.68
C LEU A 112 9.41 13.86 -0.16
N TRP A 113 8.16 14.08 0.22
CA TRP A 113 7.70 15.28 0.90
C TRP A 113 8.40 15.45 2.25
N GLU A 114 8.77 16.69 2.62
CA GLU A 114 9.55 16.95 3.84
C GLU A 114 8.98 16.26 5.10
N PRO A 115 7.65 16.37 5.42
CA PRO A 115 7.08 15.64 6.54
C PRO A 115 7.16 14.11 6.39
N GLY A 116 7.08 13.59 5.16
CA GLY A 116 7.20 12.16 4.88
C GLY A 116 8.62 11.64 5.08
N VAL A 117 9.64 12.42 4.68
CA VAL A 117 11.05 12.11 4.96
C VAL A 117 11.29 12.02 6.47
N TYR A 118 10.83 13.03 7.21
CA TYR A 118 10.94 13.04 8.67
C TYR A 118 10.21 11.84 9.30
N PHE A 119 8.97 11.57 8.86
CA PHE A 119 8.19 10.43 9.35
C PHE A 119 8.91 9.10 9.12
N LEU A 120 9.48 8.89 7.93
CA LEU A 120 10.22 7.67 7.61
C LEU A 120 11.48 7.52 8.48
N GLU A 121 12.19 8.61 8.76
CA GLU A 121 13.35 8.59 9.66
C GLU A 121 12.95 8.22 11.08
N GLN A 122 11.86 8.77 11.61
CA GLN A 122 11.33 8.40 12.91
C GLN A 122 10.88 6.92 12.94
N THR A 123 10.27 6.44 11.86
CA THR A 123 9.88 5.03 11.73
C THR A 123 11.08 4.09 11.79
N ILE A 124 12.13 4.37 11.05
CA ILE A 124 13.35 3.56 11.04
C ILE A 124 14.04 3.59 12.41
N GLN A 125 14.05 4.76 13.06
CA GLN A 125 14.73 4.92 14.35
C GLN A 125 13.99 4.24 15.51
N PHE A 126 12.66 4.32 15.55
CA PHE A 126 11.88 3.93 16.73
C PHE A 126 10.95 2.73 16.51
N HIS A 127 10.68 2.35 15.26
CA HIS A 127 9.74 1.28 14.90
C HIS A 127 10.37 0.24 13.96
N SER A 128 11.69 0.08 13.99
CA SER A 128 12.42 -0.81 13.07
C SER A 128 11.91 -2.25 13.09
N SER A 129 11.63 -2.80 14.26
CA SER A 129 11.12 -4.19 14.39
C SER A 129 9.77 -4.37 13.70
N ALA A 130 8.84 -3.43 13.88
CA ALA A 130 7.55 -3.47 13.19
C ALA A 130 7.72 -3.22 11.68
N PHE A 131 8.62 -2.32 11.29
CA PHE A 131 8.85 -1.98 9.89
C PHE A 131 9.43 -3.15 9.08
N GLN A 132 10.15 -4.08 9.72
CA GLN A 132 10.61 -5.32 9.11
C GLN A 132 9.48 -6.30 8.72
N HIS A 133 8.23 -6.03 9.10
CA HIS A 133 7.04 -6.78 8.68
C HIS A 133 6.13 -5.95 7.75
N VAL A 134 6.54 -4.74 7.40
CA VAL A 134 5.80 -3.87 6.49
C VAL A 134 6.45 -3.88 5.11
N ILE A 135 5.61 -3.94 4.10
CA ILE A 135 5.97 -3.92 2.68
C ILE A 135 5.41 -2.63 2.08
N PRO A 136 6.23 -1.57 1.92
CA PRO A 136 5.80 -0.40 1.16
C PRO A 136 5.57 -0.79 -0.30
N SER A 137 4.34 -0.61 -0.78
CA SER A 137 3.97 -0.76 -2.18
C SER A 137 3.93 0.62 -2.82
N LEU A 138 5.06 1.03 -3.40
CA LEU A 138 5.22 2.36 -3.98
C LEU A 138 4.35 2.51 -5.21
N GLN A 139 3.48 3.52 -5.21
CA GLN A 139 2.69 3.87 -6.38
C GLN A 139 3.57 4.61 -7.37
N ALA A 140 3.86 3.93 -8.49
CA ALA A 140 4.60 4.47 -9.61
C ALA A 140 3.61 5.17 -10.55
N ASP A 141 3.71 6.48 -10.65
CA ASP A 141 3.02 7.29 -11.64
C ASP A 141 3.97 7.77 -12.75
N GLU A 142 3.47 8.61 -13.65
CA GLU A 142 4.23 9.15 -14.78
C GLU A 142 5.40 10.05 -14.34
N THR A 143 5.37 10.53 -13.10
CA THR A 143 6.21 11.62 -12.58
C THR A 143 7.36 11.16 -11.70
N LEU A 144 7.91 9.96 -11.85
CA LEU A 144 9.17 9.57 -11.19
C LEU A 144 10.32 10.53 -11.58
N CYS A 145 10.12 11.82 -11.28
CA CYS A 145 10.86 12.94 -11.88
C CYS A 145 12.26 13.12 -11.30
N ASP A 146 12.45 12.81 -10.01
CA ASP A 146 13.75 12.96 -9.34
C ASP A 146 14.36 11.59 -9.06
N SER A 147 15.10 11.06 -10.04
CA SER A 147 15.67 9.70 -9.95
C SER A 147 16.63 9.52 -8.77
N ASP A 148 17.39 10.55 -8.38
CA ASP A 148 18.38 10.43 -7.32
C ASP A 148 17.73 10.36 -5.93
N LYS A 149 16.69 11.18 -5.70
CA LYS A 149 15.91 11.10 -4.44
C LYS A 149 15.14 9.80 -4.33
N VAL A 150 14.53 9.35 -5.43
CA VAL A 150 13.83 8.06 -5.46
C VAL A 150 14.80 6.91 -5.25
N ALA A 151 15.99 6.93 -5.87
CA ALA A 151 17.01 5.91 -5.65
C ALA A 151 17.48 5.86 -4.17
N THR A 152 17.65 7.02 -3.55
CA THR A 152 18.01 7.12 -2.13
C THR A 152 16.89 6.57 -1.25
N LEU A 153 15.63 6.94 -1.54
CA LEU A 153 14.45 6.45 -0.82
C LEU A 153 14.32 4.92 -0.94
N THR A 154 14.38 4.39 -2.16
CA THR A 154 14.22 2.94 -2.40
C THR A 154 15.32 2.13 -1.73
N LYS A 155 16.57 2.62 -1.74
CA LYS A 155 17.65 2.01 -0.98
C LYS A 155 17.35 1.98 0.52
N LYS A 156 16.93 3.11 1.11
CA LYS A 156 16.57 3.21 2.53
C LYS A 156 15.42 2.26 2.89
N LEU A 157 14.40 2.15 2.04
CA LEU A 157 13.28 1.21 2.26
C LEU A 157 13.73 -0.25 2.21
N LYS A 158 14.55 -0.64 1.23
CA LYS A 158 15.08 -2.00 1.11
C LYS A 158 15.94 -2.43 2.30
N GLU A 159 16.66 -1.51 2.92
CA GLU A 159 17.51 -1.79 4.06
C GLU A 159 16.71 -1.97 5.37
N ASN A 160 15.46 -1.50 5.45
CA ASN A 160 14.72 -1.39 6.71
C ASN A 160 13.34 -2.06 6.68
N ALA A 161 12.66 -2.15 5.54
CA ALA A 161 11.37 -2.81 5.39
C ALA A 161 11.55 -4.31 5.07
N TYR A 162 10.47 -5.09 5.16
CA TYR A 162 10.47 -6.51 4.79
C TYR A 162 10.84 -6.72 3.32
N SER A 163 10.23 -5.94 2.43
CA SER A 163 10.37 -6.02 0.98
C SER A 163 9.90 -4.70 0.37
N LEU A 164 10.37 -4.36 -0.82
CA LEU A 164 9.95 -3.18 -1.56
C LEU A 164 9.18 -3.57 -2.82
N TRP A 165 7.92 -3.15 -2.90
CA TRP A 165 7.10 -3.37 -4.07
C TRP A 165 6.84 -2.08 -4.83
N PHE A 166 6.66 -2.21 -6.16
CA PHE A 166 6.12 -1.13 -6.98
C PHE A 166 4.73 -1.52 -7.49
N GLU A 167 3.77 -0.63 -7.29
CA GLU A 167 2.42 -0.74 -7.83
C GLU A 167 2.34 -0.02 -9.16
N VAL A 168 1.88 -0.74 -10.17
CA VAL A 168 1.71 -0.22 -11.53
C VAL A 168 0.25 -0.36 -11.94
N ALA A 169 -0.41 0.79 -12.15
CA ALA A 169 -1.81 0.87 -12.55
C ALA A 169 -2.00 1.38 -14.00
N THR A 170 -0.94 1.85 -14.64
CA THR A 170 -0.98 2.42 -16.00
C THR A 170 0.24 2.00 -16.82
N SER A 171 0.10 1.96 -18.14
CA SER A 171 1.21 1.71 -19.06
C SER A 171 2.10 2.92 -19.33
N GLN A 172 1.75 4.09 -18.80
CA GLN A 172 2.50 5.34 -18.99
C GLN A 172 3.70 5.47 -18.05
N VAL A 173 3.82 4.55 -17.08
CA VAL A 173 4.97 4.49 -16.16
C VAL A 173 6.27 4.25 -16.94
N ASN A 174 7.33 4.94 -16.55
CA ASN A 174 8.67 4.67 -17.07
C ASN A 174 9.23 3.38 -16.48
N PHE A 175 9.00 2.26 -17.16
CA PHE A 175 9.40 0.92 -16.70
C PHE A 175 10.91 0.76 -16.53
N GLU A 176 11.74 1.45 -17.32
CA GLU A 176 13.20 1.37 -17.19
C GLU A 176 13.65 1.98 -15.87
N ARG A 177 13.06 3.11 -15.46
CA ARG A 177 13.33 3.71 -14.14
C ARG A 177 12.86 2.81 -13.00
N VAL A 178 11.69 2.18 -13.12
CA VAL A 178 11.24 1.20 -12.11
C VAL A 178 12.25 0.05 -12.00
N ALA A 179 12.80 -0.42 -13.13
CA ALA A 179 13.83 -1.45 -13.13
C ALA A 179 15.13 -1.01 -12.46
N ASP A 180 15.54 0.25 -12.65
CA ASP A 180 16.75 0.80 -12.02
C ASP A 180 16.66 0.76 -10.48
N PHE A 181 15.47 0.90 -9.91
CA PHE A 181 15.24 0.76 -8.47
C PHE A 181 15.18 -0.68 -7.98
N SER A 182 15.20 -1.65 -8.90
CA SER A 182 15.24 -3.09 -8.62
C SER A 182 14.22 -3.54 -7.57
N PRO A 183 12.91 -3.32 -7.76
CA PRO A 183 11.89 -3.76 -6.80
C PRO A 183 11.93 -5.27 -6.60
N ASP A 184 11.52 -5.74 -5.42
CA ASP A 184 11.44 -7.16 -5.13
C ASP A 184 10.22 -7.78 -5.83
N MET A 185 9.11 -7.02 -5.92
CA MET A 185 7.89 -7.42 -6.63
C MET A 185 7.23 -6.25 -7.35
N ILE A 186 6.46 -6.59 -8.38
CA ILE A 186 5.56 -5.66 -9.08
C ILE A 186 4.12 -6.02 -8.74
N LYS A 187 3.36 -5.07 -8.23
CA LYS A 187 1.93 -5.21 -8.00
C LYS A 187 1.17 -4.56 -9.15
N LEU A 188 0.34 -5.35 -9.82
CA LEU A 188 -0.50 -4.89 -10.92
C LEU A 188 -1.89 -4.54 -10.39
N SER A 189 -2.30 -3.28 -10.58
CA SER A 189 -3.62 -2.79 -10.17
C SER A 189 -4.54 -2.52 -11.37
N VAL A 190 -4.36 -3.26 -12.47
CA VAL A 190 -5.19 -3.23 -13.68
C VAL A 190 -6.01 -4.51 -13.80
N THR A 191 -7.22 -4.43 -14.33
CA THR A 191 -8.06 -5.60 -14.61
C THR A 191 -8.09 -5.95 -16.10
N LEU A 192 -8.19 -7.25 -16.39
CA LEU A 192 -8.37 -7.74 -17.77
C LEU A 192 -9.83 -7.65 -18.26
N GLU A 193 -10.77 -7.42 -17.35
CA GLU A 193 -12.20 -7.33 -17.67
C GLU A 193 -12.55 -5.95 -18.29
N ASP A 194 -11.89 -4.90 -17.84
CA ASP A 194 -12.03 -3.57 -18.41
C ASP A 194 -11.25 -3.44 -19.74
N LYS A 195 -11.87 -2.86 -20.78
CA LYS A 195 -11.25 -2.75 -22.12
C LYS A 195 -10.10 -1.74 -22.14
N GLU A 196 -10.21 -0.65 -21.41
CA GLU A 196 -9.20 0.41 -21.36
C GLU A 196 -7.99 -0.07 -20.54
N GLU A 197 -8.23 -0.63 -19.37
CA GLU A 197 -7.18 -1.18 -18.52
C GLU A 197 -6.44 -2.38 -19.17
N ARG A 198 -7.14 -3.16 -20.00
CA ARG A 198 -6.51 -4.28 -20.75
C ARG A 198 -5.39 -3.83 -21.67
N HIS A 199 -5.47 -2.64 -22.25
CA HIS A 199 -4.39 -2.09 -23.07
C HIS A 199 -3.14 -1.77 -22.23
N ALA A 200 -3.32 -1.35 -20.99
CA ALA A 200 -2.22 -1.09 -20.06
C ALA A 200 -1.54 -2.38 -19.60
N PHE A 201 -2.28 -3.47 -19.48
CA PHE A 201 -1.79 -4.74 -18.95
C PHE A 201 -0.64 -5.35 -19.77
N LEU A 202 -0.74 -5.39 -21.09
CA LEU A 202 0.27 -6.06 -21.95
C LEU A 202 1.67 -5.45 -21.83
N PRO A 203 1.86 -4.12 -21.85
CA PRO A 203 3.18 -3.51 -21.61
C PRO A 203 3.75 -3.88 -20.25
N ILE A 204 2.92 -3.85 -19.20
CA ILE A 204 3.34 -4.18 -17.83
C ILE A 204 3.75 -5.65 -17.70
N ALA A 205 2.94 -6.57 -18.26
CA ALA A 205 3.26 -8.00 -18.25
C ALA A 205 4.55 -8.31 -19.03
N LYS A 206 4.77 -7.64 -20.16
CA LYS A 206 6.03 -7.74 -20.94
C LYS A 206 7.23 -7.25 -20.13
N PHE A 207 7.09 -6.13 -19.42
CA PHE A 207 8.11 -5.59 -18.56
C PHE A 207 8.46 -6.56 -17.43
N SER A 208 7.46 -7.03 -16.67
CA SER A 208 7.67 -7.98 -15.57
C SER A 208 8.35 -9.27 -16.05
N ARG A 209 7.96 -9.79 -17.24
CA ARG A 209 8.59 -10.97 -17.84
C ARG A 209 10.02 -10.71 -18.30
N LYS A 210 10.30 -9.55 -18.93
CA LYS A 210 11.64 -9.16 -19.40
C LYS A 210 12.64 -9.14 -18.25
N HIS A 211 12.24 -8.57 -17.13
CA HIS A 211 13.09 -8.41 -15.94
C HIS A 211 12.96 -9.56 -14.94
N LYS A 212 12.12 -10.57 -15.24
CA LYS A 212 11.85 -11.76 -14.38
C LYS A 212 11.34 -11.37 -12.98
N TYR A 213 10.57 -10.30 -12.89
CA TYR A 213 9.96 -9.92 -11.62
C TYR A 213 8.87 -10.91 -11.22
N THR A 214 8.87 -11.27 -9.95
CA THR A 214 7.69 -11.82 -9.29
C THR A 214 6.60 -10.75 -9.26
N TRP A 215 5.35 -11.10 -9.54
CA TRP A 215 4.30 -10.12 -9.58
C TRP A 215 2.97 -10.60 -9.00
N VAL A 216 2.22 -9.63 -8.50
CA VAL A 216 0.93 -9.80 -7.83
C VAL A 216 -0.17 -9.25 -8.74
N ALA A 217 -1.18 -10.07 -9.04
CA ALA A 217 -2.40 -9.62 -9.71
C ALA A 217 -3.37 -9.03 -8.69
N GLY A 218 -3.63 -7.74 -8.79
CA GLY A 218 -4.63 -7.04 -7.96
C GLY A 218 -6.02 -7.03 -8.60
N ARG A 219 -7.06 -6.77 -7.78
CA ARG A 219 -8.44 -6.57 -8.20
C ARG A 219 -9.08 -7.77 -8.93
N VAL A 220 -8.61 -8.99 -8.66
CA VAL A 220 -9.15 -10.20 -9.29
C VAL A 220 -10.62 -10.36 -8.90
N ALA A 221 -11.51 -10.38 -9.91
CA ALA A 221 -12.95 -10.40 -9.72
C ALA A 221 -13.59 -11.77 -10.05
N SER A 222 -12.87 -12.67 -10.74
CA SER A 222 -13.41 -13.97 -11.16
C SER A 222 -12.36 -15.07 -11.26
N GLN A 223 -12.82 -16.32 -11.19
CA GLN A 223 -11.97 -17.50 -11.43
C GLN A 223 -11.35 -17.49 -12.85
N THR A 224 -12.11 -17.01 -13.83
CA THR A 224 -11.63 -16.91 -15.22
C THR A 224 -10.47 -15.92 -15.31
N GLU A 225 -10.57 -14.79 -14.63
CA GLU A 225 -9.52 -13.78 -14.57
C GLU A 225 -8.28 -14.33 -13.85
N LEU A 226 -8.44 -14.99 -12.71
CA LEU A 226 -7.35 -15.65 -11.99
C LEU A 226 -6.61 -16.66 -12.88
N ASN A 227 -7.34 -17.49 -13.61
CA ASN A 227 -6.74 -18.47 -14.51
C ASN A 227 -5.92 -17.79 -15.63
N ARG A 228 -6.38 -16.65 -16.15
CA ARG A 228 -5.61 -15.85 -17.12
C ARG A 228 -4.34 -15.30 -16.51
N TYR A 229 -4.39 -14.73 -15.30
CA TYR A 229 -3.21 -14.22 -14.61
C TYR A 229 -2.20 -15.34 -14.31
N ARG A 230 -2.65 -16.53 -13.90
CA ARG A 230 -1.80 -17.71 -13.72
C ARG A 230 -1.06 -18.11 -15.01
N LEU A 231 -1.77 -18.16 -16.13
CA LEU A 231 -1.17 -18.44 -17.44
C LEU A 231 -0.15 -17.39 -17.88
N LEU A 232 -0.32 -16.14 -17.43
CA LEU A 232 0.58 -15.04 -17.69
C LEU A 232 1.75 -14.96 -16.71
N GLY A 233 1.78 -15.84 -15.69
CA GLY A 233 2.89 -15.98 -14.76
C GLY A 233 2.74 -15.19 -13.47
N ALA A 234 1.51 -14.81 -13.06
CA ALA A 234 1.27 -14.24 -11.74
C ALA A 234 1.69 -15.23 -10.65
N SER A 235 2.47 -14.76 -9.69
CA SER A 235 2.88 -15.55 -8.53
C SER A 235 1.87 -15.42 -7.39
N TYR A 236 1.24 -14.26 -7.27
CA TYR A 236 0.28 -13.94 -6.22
C TYR A 236 -0.94 -13.22 -6.80
N TYR A 237 -2.01 -13.20 -6.04
CA TYR A 237 -3.23 -12.47 -6.39
C TYR A 237 -4.01 -12.04 -5.16
N PHE A 238 -4.82 -11.00 -5.30
CA PHE A 238 -5.85 -10.59 -4.35
C PHE A 238 -7.01 -9.92 -5.08
N GLY A 239 -8.18 -9.95 -4.48
CA GLY A 239 -9.36 -9.32 -5.06
C GLY A 239 -10.65 -9.87 -4.47
N TYR A 240 -11.77 -9.30 -4.85
CA TYR A 240 -13.10 -9.68 -4.34
C TYR A 240 -13.50 -11.12 -4.69
N PHE A 241 -12.84 -11.73 -5.66
CA PHE A 241 -13.07 -13.13 -6.00
C PHE A 241 -12.69 -14.07 -4.86
N SER A 242 -11.57 -13.83 -4.19
CA SER A 242 -11.06 -14.72 -3.14
C SER A 242 -11.44 -14.26 -1.74
N ASP A 243 -11.38 -12.95 -1.50
CA ASP A 243 -11.53 -12.40 -0.16
C ASP A 243 -12.23 -11.04 -0.20
N ILE A 244 -13.22 -10.87 0.64
CA ILE A 244 -13.82 -9.55 0.90
C ILE A 244 -12.92 -8.85 1.93
N PRO A 245 -12.52 -7.58 1.71
CA PRO A 245 -11.78 -6.83 2.71
C PRO A 245 -12.51 -6.78 4.04
N THR A 246 -11.84 -7.19 5.11
CA THR A 246 -12.39 -7.16 6.48
C THR A 246 -11.76 -6.02 7.25
N SER A 247 -12.58 -5.25 7.95
CA SER A 247 -12.08 -4.17 8.81
C SER A 247 -11.31 -4.72 10.00
N LEU A 248 -10.13 -4.15 10.25
CA LEU A 248 -9.33 -4.39 11.43
C LEU A 248 -9.51 -3.19 12.35
N SER A 249 -10.35 -3.32 13.37
CA SER A 249 -10.56 -2.31 14.40
C SER A 249 -9.76 -2.67 15.64
N PHE A 250 -8.92 -1.75 16.11
CA PHE A 250 -8.23 -1.82 17.40
C PHE A 250 -8.88 -0.93 18.47
N GLN A 251 -10.07 -0.37 18.19
CA GLN A 251 -10.77 0.55 19.11
C GLN A 251 -11.10 -0.06 20.47
N SER A 252 -11.12 -1.38 20.59
CA SER A 252 -11.45 -2.07 21.84
C SER A 252 -10.30 -2.17 22.86
N PHE A 253 -9.11 -1.68 22.54
CA PHE A 253 -7.92 -1.82 23.40
C PHE A 253 -7.43 -0.49 24.02
N ASP A 254 -8.02 0.64 23.63
CA ASP A 254 -7.67 1.96 24.15
C ASP A 254 -8.64 2.46 25.27
N GLU A 255 -9.56 1.61 25.74
CA GLU A 255 -10.52 1.92 26.84
C GLU A 255 -10.16 1.20 28.17
N GLU A 256 -8.88 1.30 28.60
CA GLU A 256 -8.51 1.08 30.01
C GLU A 256 -7.57 2.17 30.52
#